data_08d0c54d2803f82af56ae6324e3c2503
#
_entry.id   08d0c54d2803f82af56ae6324e3c2503
#
_cell.length_a   1.000
_cell.length_b   1.000
_cell.length_c   1.000
_cell.angle_alpha   90.00
_cell.angle_beta   90.00
_cell.angle_gamma   90.00
#
_symmetry.space_group_name_H-M   'P 1'
#
loop_
_entity.id
_entity.type
_entity.pdbx_description
1 polymer ?
#
loop_
_entity_poly.entity_id
_entity_poly.type
_entity_poly.pdbx_seq_one_letter_code
_entity_poly.pdbx_strand_id
1 'polypeptide(L)'
;MMKIRILTALLMLMTLNLNIMAQNKIKQTAGRTVLGEFAPKFAELNDDVLFGEAVWNDSTLSLHDHSMVTISILLGKGMIDSSFRSHLEMGKRHGITRKEIAALLTQAAFYAGWPNAWAGFRIAKEVWADDDAATEKERFQQEMIFPIGEPNTAYAKYFIGNSYLAPVSTEQVNCANVTFEPGCRNNWHIHKATEGGGQMLIGVAGRGWYQEEGKPAVEILPGTVIHIPANVKHWHGAAADSWFAHLAFGIPGENASNEWLEPVSDEQYGKLGK
;
A
#
# COMPACT_ATOMS: atom_id res chain seq x y z
N MET A 1 34.97 18.04 18.56
CA MET A 1 34.05 18.48 17.49
C MET A 1 33.20 17.35 16.92
N MET A 2 33.64 16.07 16.86
CA MET A 2 32.87 14.95 16.32
C MET A 2 31.69 14.52 17.20
N LYS A 3 31.81 14.56 18.54
CA LYS A 3 30.74 14.18 19.49
C LYS A 3 29.52 15.14 19.46
N ILE A 4 29.72 16.41 19.18
CA ILE A 4 28.63 17.41 19.11
C ILE A 4 27.80 17.23 17.83
N ARG A 5 28.43 16.82 16.71
CA ARG A 5 27.73 16.58 15.44
C ARG A 5 26.84 15.33 15.49
N ILE A 6 27.23 14.30 16.26
CA ILE A 6 26.43 13.09 16.44
C ILE A 6 25.19 13.37 17.31
N LEU A 7 25.33 14.21 18.34
CA LEU A 7 24.20 14.59 19.20
C LEU A 7 23.17 15.45 18.45
N THR A 8 23.61 16.36 17.59
CA THR A 8 22.71 17.18 16.75
C THR A 8 21.98 16.33 15.69
N ALA A 9 22.63 15.34 15.09
CA ALA A 9 22.02 14.43 14.14
C ALA A 9 20.98 13.51 14.84
N LEU A 10 21.24 13.04 16.06
CA LEU A 10 20.29 12.25 16.83
C LEU A 10 19.08 13.08 17.29
N LEU A 11 19.28 14.34 17.67
CA LEU A 11 18.19 15.26 18.00
C LEU A 11 17.34 15.60 16.78
N MET A 12 17.95 15.76 15.59
CA MET A 12 17.25 16.02 14.33
C MET A 12 16.45 14.78 13.85
N LEU A 13 16.97 13.56 14.06
CA LEU A 13 16.22 12.34 13.80
C LEU A 13 15.03 12.14 14.76
N MET A 14 15.18 12.51 16.04
CA MET A 14 14.06 12.47 17.00
C MET A 14 12.98 13.51 16.68
N THR A 15 13.35 14.69 16.19
CA THR A 15 12.36 15.71 15.78
C THR A 15 11.66 15.36 14.46
N LEU A 16 12.31 14.64 13.53
CA LEU A 16 11.65 14.12 12.33
C LEU A 16 10.62 13.03 12.67
N ASN A 17 10.91 12.14 13.62
CA ASN A 17 9.95 11.11 14.04
C ASN A 17 8.76 11.67 14.84
N LEU A 18 8.91 12.81 15.51
CA LEU A 18 7.79 13.49 16.21
C LEU A 18 6.83 14.20 15.26
N ASN A 19 7.25 14.56 14.05
CA ASN A 19 6.37 15.19 13.05
C ASN A 19 5.53 14.18 12.23
N ILE A 20 5.83 12.87 12.28
CA ILE A 20 5.05 11.84 11.57
C ILE A 20 3.76 11.48 12.33
N MET A 21 3.63 11.90 13.61
CA MET A 21 2.48 11.62 14.47
C MET A 21 1.59 12.84 14.73
N ALA A 22 1.62 13.86 13.88
CA ALA A 22 0.57 14.88 13.91
C ALA A 22 -0.70 14.26 13.32
N GLN A 23 -1.42 13.46 14.12
CA GLN A 23 -2.76 13.02 13.77
C GLN A 23 -3.59 14.26 13.44
N ASN A 24 -4.18 14.29 12.24
CA ASN A 24 -5.14 15.33 11.89
C ASN A 24 -6.28 15.29 12.92
N LYS A 25 -6.34 16.31 13.80
CA LYS A 25 -7.37 16.37 14.84
C LYS A 25 -8.75 16.41 14.20
N ILE A 26 -9.67 15.63 14.74
CA ILE A 26 -11.08 15.71 14.36
C ILE A 26 -11.64 17.02 14.88
N LYS A 27 -12.36 17.72 14.03
CA LYS A 27 -13.21 18.84 14.42
C LYS A 27 -14.64 18.54 13.98
N GLN A 28 -15.54 18.41 14.94
CA GLN A 28 -16.94 18.13 14.70
C GLN A 28 -17.80 19.31 15.13
N THR A 29 -18.83 19.62 14.37
CA THR A 29 -19.81 20.68 14.65
C THR A 29 -21.24 20.20 14.49
N ALA A 30 -21.45 18.89 14.28
CA ALA A 30 -22.77 18.32 14.03
C ALA A 30 -23.73 18.53 15.21
N GLY A 31 -23.23 18.47 16.46
CA GLY A 31 -24.04 18.75 17.63
C GLY A 31 -24.67 20.13 17.58
N ARG A 32 -23.84 21.16 17.34
CA ARG A 32 -24.33 22.57 17.23
C ARG A 32 -25.20 22.78 16.01
N THR A 33 -24.84 22.20 14.88
CA THR A 33 -25.57 22.40 13.63
C THR A 33 -26.97 21.80 13.68
N VAL A 34 -27.12 20.62 14.30
CA VAL A 34 -28.38 19.85 14.29
C VAL A 34 -29.23 20.12 15.52
N LEU A 35 -28.62 20.27 16.70
CA LEU A 35 -29.30 20.34 17.98
C LEU A 35 -28.99 21.59 18.81
N GLY A 36 -28.16 22.52 18.31
CA GLY A 36 -27.66 23.63 19.09
C GLY A 36 -28.72 24.51 19.73
N GLU A 37 -29.84 24.77 19.06
CA GLU A 37 -30.95 25.53 19.60
C GLU A 37 -31.84 24.71 20.54
N PHE A 38 -32.01 23.42 20.24
CA PHE A 38 -32.88 22.52 21.01
C PHE A 38 -32.19 21.96 22.27
N ALA A 39 -30.91 21.59 22.16
CA ALA A 39 -30.16 20.96 23.24
C ALA A 39 -28.70 21.51 23.29
N PRO A 40 -28.51 22.80 23.67
CA PRO A 40 -27.19 23.44 23.57
C PRO A 40 -26.11 22.75 24.42
N LYS A 41 -26.47 22.23 25.59
CA LYS A 41 -25.49 21.54 26.46
C LYS A 41 -25.09 20.19 25.87
N PHE A 42 -26.01 19.48 25.25
CA PHE A 42 -25.69 18.23 24.53
C PHE A 42 -24.76 18.53 23.34
N ALA A 43 -25.06 19.58 22.57
CA ALA A 43 -24.27 19.98 21.42
C ALA A 43 -22.82 20.34 21.83
N GLU A 44 -22.64 21.10 22.92
CA GLU A 44 -21.35 21.42 23.51
C GLU A 44 -20.58 20.15 23.90
N LEU A 45 -21.21 19.24 24.64
CA LEU A 45 -20.55 17.99 25.06
C LEU A 45 -20.17 17.09 23.88
N ASN A 46 -21.01 17.03 22.85
CA ASN A 46 -20.71 16.27 21.64
C ASN A 46 -19.53 16.85 20.90
N ASP A 47 -19.54 18.16 20.62
CA ASP A 47 -18.56 18.79 19.73
C ASP A 47 -17.22 19.07 20.43
N ASP A 48 -17.24 19.51 21.71
CA ASP A 48 -16.04 19.97 22.40
C ASP A 48 -15.42 18.91 23.34
N VAL A 49 -16.22 17.97 23.85
CA VAL A 49 -15.72 16.93 24.76
C VAL A 49 -15.54 15.61 24.01
N LEU A 50 -16.60 15.06 23.44
CA LEU A 50 -16.52 13.77 22.75
C LEU A 50 -15.58 13.87 21.54
N PHE A 51 -15.84 14.79 20.62
CA PHE A 51 -15.02 15.02 19.41
C PHE A 51 -13.93 16.08 19.62
N GLY A 52 -13.73 16.56 20.86
CA GLY A 52 -12.65 17.42 21.28
C GLY A 52 -11.42 16.67 21.78
N GLU A 53 -10.60 17.37 22.59
CA GLU A 53 -9.34 16.82 23.10
C GLU A 53 -9.51 15.65 24.11
N ALA A 54 -10.69 15.55 24.72
CA ALA A 54 -10.88 14.62 25.86
C ALA A 54 -11.08 13.15 25.43
N VAL A 55 -11.60 12.88 24.21
CA VAL A 55 -11.88 11.49 23.76
C VAL A 55 -11.28 11.23 22.38
N TRP A 56 -11.89 11.75 21.32
CA TRP A 56 -11.46 11.40 19.94
C TRP A 56 -10.08 11.94 19.53
N ASN A 57 -9.62 13.02 20.15
CA ASN A 57 -8.31 13.62 19.91
C ASN A 57 -7.29 13.30 21.01
N ASP A 58 -7.61 12.38 21.95
CA ASP A 58 -6.64 11.82 22.87
C ASP A 58 -5.68 10.91 22.07
N SER A 59 -4.39 11.23 22.11
CA SER A 59 -3.36 10.54 21.34
C SER A 59 -3.01 9.14 21.84
N THR A 60 -3.64 8.67 22.92
CA THR A 60 -3.41 7.32 23.48
C THR A 60 -3.92 6.23 22.52
N LEU A 61 -5.00 6.51 21.79
CA LEU A 61 -5.48 5.68 20.68
C LEU A 61 -5.37 6.44 19.37
N SER A 62 -5.06 5.72 18.29
CA SER A 62 -5.13 6.30 16.95
C SER A 62 -6.59 6.56 16.53
N LEU A 63 -6.82 7.49 15.58
CA LEU A 63 -8.16 7.71 15.02
C LEU A 63 -8.73 6.43 14.36
N HIS A 64 -7.86 5.61 13.79
CA HIS A 64 -8.18 4.30 13.28
C HIS A 64 -8.75 3.40 14.39
N ASP A 65 -8.06 3.29 15.53
CA ASP A 65 -8.47 2.44 16.64
C ASP A 65 -9.73 2.95 17.33
N HIS A 66 -9.89 4.27 17.52
CA HIS A 66 -11.13 4.88 17.98
C HIS A 66 -12.31 4.46 17.10
N SER A 67 -12.13 4.47 15.77
CA SER A 67 -13.17 4.08 14.82
C SER A 67 -13.48 2.58 14.91
N MET A 68 -12.46 1.73 14.99
CA MET A 68 -12.62 0.28 15.15
C MET A 68 -13.43 -0.06 16.42
N VAL A 69 -13.09 0.57 17.54
CA VAL A 69 -13.80 0.40 18.82
C VAL A 69 -15.25 0.87 18.71
N THR A 70 -15.49 2.06 18.18
CA THR A 70 -16.82 2.63 18.07
C THR A 70 -17.72 1.80 17.17
N ILE A 71 -17.26 1.39 16.00
CA ILE A 71 -17.98 0.52 15.06
C ILE A 71 -18.34 -0.81 15.74
N SER A 72 -17.39 -1.41 16.47
CA SER A 72 -17.62 -2.68 17.19
C SER A 72 -18.70 -2.55 18.26
N ILE A 73 -18.71 -1.44 19.02
CA ILE A 73 -19.69 -1.18 20.07
C ILE A 73 -21.08 -0.97 19.45
N LEU A 74 -21.19 -0.15 18.39
CA LEU A 74 -22.47 0.10 17.72
C LEU A 74 -23.06 -1.19 17.14
N LEU A 75 -22.24 -2.00 16.48
CA LEU A 75 -22.64 -3.31 15.97
C LEU A 75 -23.13 -4.22 17.10
N GLY A 76 -22.37 -4.30 18.20
CA GLY A 76 -22.70 -5.13 19.35
C GLY A 76 -24.01 -4.73 20.03
N LYS A 77 -24.35 -3.44 20.01
CA LYS A 77 -25.62 -2.89 20.50
C LYS A 77 -26.79 -3.06 19.51
N GLY A 78 -26.53 -3.51 18.29
CA GLY A 78 -27.56 -3.57 17.23
C GLY A 78 -27.96 -2.19 16.70
N MET A 79 -27.18 -1.16 16.94
CA MET A 79 -27.40 0.22 16.44
C MET A 79 -26.87 0.32 15.01
N ILE A 80 -27.61 -0.23 14.06
CA ILE A 80 -27.20 -0.38 12.66
C ILE A 80 -28.09 0.52 11.79
N ASP A 81 -28.01 1.80 12.04
CA ASP A 81 -28.77 2.87 11.40
C ASP A 81 -27.83 3.88 10.67
N SER A 82 -28.32 5.09 10.44
CA SER A 82 -27.53 6.18 9.85
C SER A 82 -26.30 6.54 10.70
N SER A 83 -26.35 6.39 12.02
CA SER A 83 -25.21 6.64 12.89
C SER A 83 -24.10 5.62 12.65
N PHE A 84 -24.45 4.34 12.49
CA PHE A 84 -23.50 3.29 12.13
C PHE A 84 -22.82 3.57 10.78
N ARG A 85 -23.62 3.96 9.76
CA ARG A 85 -23.07 4.38 8.46
C ARG A 85 -22.06 5.52 8.61
N SER A 86 -22.42 6.57 9.35
CA SER A 86 -21.52 7.71 9.58
C SER A 86 -20.21 7.31 10.23
N HIS A 87 -20.22 6.36 11.18
CA HIS A 87 -19.01 5.82 11.80
C HIS A 87 -18.20 4.91 10.87
N LEU A 88 -18.83 4.17 9.96
CA LEU A 88 -18.12 3.43 8.91
C LEU A 88 -17.41 4.39 7.95
N GLU A 89 -18.10 5.44 7.48
CA GLU A 89 -17.52 6.47 6.61
C GLU A 89 -16.36 7.22 7.30
N MET A 90 -16.52 7.52 8.60
CA MET A 90 -15.46 8.11 9.41
C MET A 90 -14.27 7.16 9.53
N GLY A 91 -14.52 5.88 9.82
CA GLY A 91 -13.49 4.84 9.89
C GLY A 91 -12.69 4.69 8.59
N LYS A 92 -13.39 4.74 7.45
CA LYS A 92 -12.74 4.74 6.12
C LYS A 92 -11.79 5.94 5.97
N ARG A 93 -12.24 7.15 6.36
CA ARG A 93 -11.36 8.36 6.36
C ARG A 93 -10.19 8.26 7.34
N HIS A 94 -10.33 7.49 8.41
CA HIS A 94 -9.27 7.23 9.40
C HIS A 94 -8.36 6.05 9.03
N GLY A 95 -8.48 5.53 7.80
CA GLY A 95 -7.59 4.52 7.26
C GLY A 95 -8.04 3.07 7.47
N ILE A 96 -9.25 2.81 7.98
CA ILE A 96 -9.78 1.44 8.02
C ILE A 96 -9.96 0.94 6.59
N THR A 97 -9.23 -0.13 6.25
CA THR A 97 -9.29 -0.76 4.94
C THR A 97 -10.52 -1.67 4.81
N ARG A 98 -10.88 -2.00 3.56
CA ARG A 98 -11.92 -2.99 3.26
C ARG A 98 -11.63 -4.36 3.89
N LYS A 99 -10.35 -4.77 3.95
CA LYS A 99 -9.94 -6.04 4.58
C LYS A 99 -10.15 -6.01 6.09
N GLU A 100 -9.78 -4.91 6.74
CA GLU A 100 -9.92 -4.74 8.19
C GLU A 100 -11.39 -4.69 8.61
N ILE A 101 -12.24 -3.89 7.92
CA ILE A 101 -13.66 -3.85 8.25
C ILE A 101 -14.34 -5.21 8.04
N ALA A 102 -13.97 -5.94 6.98
CA ALA A 102 -14.48 -7.29 6.76
C ALA A 102 -14.06 -8.25 7.88
N ALA A 103 -12.80 -8.19 8.33
CA ALA A 103 -12.30 -8.99 9.43
C ALA A 103 -12.98 -8.64 10.76
N LEU A 104 -13.16 -7.35 11.07
CA LEU A 104 -13.85 -6.86 12.25
C LEU A 104 -15.30 -7.39 12.29
N LEU A 105 -16.07 -7.19 11.22
CA LEU A 105 -17.46 -7.62 11.15
C LEU A 105 -17.59 -9.16 11.22
N THR A 106 -16.62 -9.89 10.64
CA THR A 106 -16.57 -11.35 10.72
C THR A 106 -16.34 -11.80 12.16
N GLN A 107 -15.35 -11.23 12.85
CA GLN A 107 -15.11 -11.54 14.27
C GLN A 107 -16.31 -11.16 15.12
N ALA A 108 -16.87 -9.97 14.93
CA ALA A 108 -18.01 -9.47 15.68
C ALA A 108 -19.28 -10.35 15.52
N ALA A 109 -19.43 -11.09 14.41
CA ALA A 109 -20.55 -12.01 14.21
C ALA A 109 -20.67 -13.06 15.33
N PHE A 110 -19.53 -13.49 15.90
CA PHE A 110 -19.47 -14.47 16.99
C PHE A 110 -19.84 -13.88 18.37
N TYR A 111 -19.71 -12.56 18.55
CA TYR A 111 -19.96 -11.88 19.82
C TYR A 111 -21.25 -11.04 19.82
N ALA A 112 -21.61 -10.48 18.67
CA ALA A 112 -22.77 -9.60 18.48
C ALA A 112 -23.94 -10.30 17.77
N GLY A 113 -23.75 -11.53 17.29
CA GLY A 113 -24.73 -12.31 16.55
C GLY A 113 -24.72 -12.04 15.03
N TRP A 114 -24.97 -13.11 14.27
CA TRP A 114 -24.95 -13.10 12.81
C TRP A 114 -25.93 -12.09 12.17
N PRO A 115 -27.17 -11.87 12.66
CA PRO A 115 -28.06 -10.86 12.06
C PRO A 115 -27.47 -9.45 12.08
N ASN A 116 -26.83 -9.06 13.19
CA ASN A 116 -26.17 -7.75 13.29
C ASN A 116 -25.01 -7.65 12.31
N ALA A 117 -24.17 -8.68 12.23
CA ALA A 117 -23.06 -8.70 11.28
C ALA A 117 -23.55 -8.60 9.82
N TRP A 118 -24.60 -9.35 9.43
CA TRP A 118 -25.19 -9.25 8.10
C TRP A 118 -25.71 -7.84 7.78
N ALA A 119 -26.37 -7.19 8.74
CA ALA A 119 -26.84 -5.82 8.58
C ALA A 119 -25.65 -4.84 8.43
N GLY A 120 -24.61 -5.00 9.26
CA GLY A 120 -23.38 -4.23 9.18
C GLY A 120 -22.65 -4.40 7.85
N PHE A 121 -22.53 -5.64 7.34
CA PHE A 121 -21.90 -5.93 6.05
C PHE A 121 -22.62 -5.26 4.87
N ARG A 122 -23.97 -5.18 4.89
CA ARG A 122 -24.70 -4.49 3.82
C ARG A 122 -24.30 -3.04 3.71
N ILE A 123 -24.21 -2.32 4.86
CA ILE A 123 -23.81 -0.92 4.87
C ILE A 123 -22.32 -0.78 4.56
N ALA A 124 -21.45 -1.61 5.13
CA ALA A 124 -20.02 -1.58 4.87
C ALA A 124 -19.71 -1.79 3.37
N LYS A 125 -20.40 -2.73 2.70
CA LYS A 125 -20.26 -2.96 1.26
C LYS A 125 -20.54 -1.69 0.43
N GLU A 126 -21.52 -0.88 0.84
CA GLU A 126 -21.84 0.38 0.16
C GLU A 126 -20.76 1.44 0.44
N VAL A 127 -20.31 1.56 1.70
CA VAL A 127 -19.27 2.55 2.09
C VAL A 127 -17.93 2.27 1.41
N TRP A 128 -17.57 0.99 1.21
CA TRP A 128 -16.34 0.58 0.51
C TRP A 128 -16.59 0.13 -0.93
N ALA A 129 -17.68 0.58 -1.57
CA ALA A 129 -18.00 0.21 -2.96
C ALA A 129 -16.97 0.73 -3.96
N ASP A 130 -16.39 1.90 -3.69
CA ASP A 130 -15.41 2.57 -4.57
C ASP A 130 -13.97 2.08 -4.35
N ASP A 131 -13.77 1.06 -3.50
CA ASP A 131 -12.46 0.42 -3.28
C ASP A 131 -12.14 -0.54 -4.45
N ASP A 132 -12.03 0.00 -5.63
CA ASP A 132 -11.67 -0.69 -6.86
C ASP A 132 -10.14 -0.71 -7.12
N ALA A 133 -9.74 -1.12 -8.32
CA ALA A 133 -8.32 -1.25 -8.68
C ALA A 133 -7.53 0.07 -8.59
N ALA A 134 -8.15 1.22 -8.82
CA ALA A 134 -7.51 2.53 -8.68
C ALA A 134 -7.14 2.80 -7.22
N THR A 135 -8.03 2.48 -6.28
CA THR A 135 -7.76 2.61 -4.85
C THR A 135 -6.66 1.65 -4.36
N GLU A 136 -6.55 0.45 -4.94
CA GLU A 136 -5.44 -0.46 -4.66
C GLU A 136 -4.10 0.08 -5.13
N LYS A 137 -4.07 0.70 -6.32
CA LYS A 137 -2.87 1.38 -6.84
C LYS A 137 -2.44 2.52 -5.93
N GLU A 138 -3.38 3.35 -5.47
CA GLU A 138 -3.11 4.47 -4.58
C GLU A 138 -2.59 4.00 -3.21
N ARG A 139 -3.16 2.95 -2.64
CA ARG A 139 -2.66 2.35 -1.40
C ARG A 139 -1.25 1.82 -1.56
N PHE A 140 -0.98 1.10 -2.64
CA PHE A 140 0.36 0.59 -2.91
C PHE A 140 1.38 1.73 -3.09
N GLN A 141 0.97 2.87 -3.71
CA GLN A 141 1.82 4.05 -3.79
C GLN A 141 2.21 4.60 -2.42
N GLN A 142 1.32 4.53 -1.42
CA GLN A 142 1.61 5.00 -0.06
C GLN A 142 2.64 4.13 0.68
N GLU A 143 2.81 2.87 0.26
CA GLU A 143 3.83 1.97 0.81
C GLU A 143 5.23 2.23 0.25
N MET A 144 5.36 3.07 -0.79
CA MET A 144 6.59 3.31 -1.51
C MET A 144 7.13 4.73 -1.33
N ILE A 145 8.46 4.84 -1.30
CA ILE A 145 9.17 6.14 -1.37
C ILE A 145 9.22 6.64 -2.83
N PHE A 146 9.31 5.73 -3.79
CA PHE A 146 9.38 6.05 -5.22
C PHE A 146 7.98 6.08 -5.84
N PRO A 147 7.72 6.96 -6.81
CA PRO A 147 6.43 6.99 -7.49
C PRO A 147 6.22 5.70 -8.30
N ILE A 148 4.95 5.27 -8.42
CA ILE A 148 4.56 4.18 -9.32
C ILE A 148 4.90 4.55 -10.77
N GLY A 149 4.72 5.81 -11.13
CA GLY A 149 4.99 6.31 -12.47
C GLY A 149 3.82 6.14 -13.43
N GLU A 150 4.13 6.35 -14.71
CA GLU A 150 3.16 6.28 -15.80
C GLU A 150 3.01 4.85 -16.33
N PRO A 151 1.86 4.51 -16.98
CA PRO A 151 1.70 3.23 -17.64
C PRO A 151 2.86 2.95 -18.60
N ASN A 152 3.46 1.77 -18.50
CA ASN A 152 4.61 1.35 -19.27
C ASN A 152 4.25 0.98 -20.72
N THR A 153 3.69 1.95 -21.46
CA THR A 153 3.15 1.73 -22.81
C THR A 153 4.21 1.38 -23.85
N ALA A 154 5.42 1.93 -23.71
CA ALA A 154 6.52 1.70 -24.66
C ALA A 154 6.96 0.22 -24.69
N TYR A 155 6.88 -0.48 -23.56
CA TYR A 155 7.28 -1.86 -23.41
C TYR A 155 6.10 -2.82 -23.21
N ALA A 156 4.85 -2.34 -23.26
CA ALA A 156 3.65 -3.12 -22.95
C ALA A 156 3.57 -4.48 -23.69
N LYS A 157 4.04 -4.53 -24.94
CA LYS A 157 4.08 -5.78 -25.75
C LYS A 157 5.00 -6.88 -25.19
N TYR A 158 5.86 -6.54 -24.22
CA TYR A 158 6.78 -7.46 -23.59
C TYR A 158 6.35 -7.83 -22.15
N PHE A 159 5.13 -7.45 -21.77
CA PHE A 159 4.57 -7.73 -20.45
C PHE A 159 3.22 -8.44 -20.58
N ILE A 160 2.95 -9.34 -19.65
CA ILE A 160 1.61 -9.88 -19.41
C ILE A 160 1.06 -9.13 -18.20
N GLY A 161 -0.11 -8.49 -18.35
CA GLY A 161 -0.69 -7.62 -17.33
C GLY A 161 -0.19 -6.18 -17.40
N ASN A 162 -0.59 -5.37 -16.43
CA ASN A 162 -0.29 -3.95 -16.37
C ASN A 162 1.00 -3.68 -15.57
N SER A 163 1.85 -2.83 -16.09
CA SER A 163 3.05 -2.33 -15.43
C SER A 163 3.21 -0.83 -15.60
N TYR A 164 3.99 -0.23 -14.72
CA TYR A 164 4.25 1.20 -14.65
C TYR A 164 5.74 1.44 -14.55
N LEU A 165 6.19 2.61 -15.02
CA LEU A 165 7.59 2.99 -15.03
C LEU A 165 7.76 4.43 -14.52
N ALA A 166 8.62 4.62 -13.54
CA ALA A 166 9.06 5.92 -13.07
C ALA A 166 10.59 6.02 -13.19
N PRO A 167 11.13 6.90 -14.03
CA PRO A 167 12.57 7.18 -14.04
C PRO A 167 13.01 7.72 -12.68
N VAL A 168 14.06 7.14 -12.10
CA VAL A 168 14.69 7.58 -10.84
C VAL A 168 16.00 8.30 -11.13
N SER A 169 16.80 7.78 -12.08
CA SER A 169 18.04 8.39 -12.57
C SER A 169 18.18 8.10 -14.06
N THR A 170 18.60 9.13 -14.81
CA THR A 170 18.96 9.03 -16.23
C THR A 170 20.40 9.40 -16.48
N GLU A 171 21.14 9.78 -15.43
CA GLU A 171 22.56 10.18 -15.49
C GLU A 171 23.42 9.12 -14.84
N GLN A 172 24.66 8.94 -15.33
CA GLN A 172 25.66 7.97 -14.89
C GLN A 172 25.18 6.52 -14.98
N VAL A 173 24.17 6.14 -14.17
CA VAL A 173 23.54 4.82 -14.18
C VAL A 173 22.04 4.99 -14.33
N ASN A 174 21.49 4.40 -15.38
CA ASN A 174 20.05 4.37 -15.57
C ASN A 174 19.38 3.57 -14.45
N CYS A 175 18.44 4.19 -13.77
CA CYS A 175 17.63 3.55 -12.74
C CYS A 175 16.17 3.94 -12.91
N ALA A 176 15.27 2.96 -12.85
CA ALA A 176 13.85 3.19 -12.86
C ALA A 176 13.17 2.37 -11.75
N ASN A 177 12.11 2.93 -11.15
CA ASN A 177 11.17 2.15 -10.39
C ASN A 177 10.17 1.51 -11.35
N VAL A 178 10.16 0.16 -11.39
CA VAL A 178 9.24 -0.63 -12.22
C VAL A 178 8.21 -1.24 -11.30
N THR A 179 6.93 -0.93 -11.54
CA THR A 179 5.81 -1.41 -10.73
C THR A 179 4.92 -2.33 -11.55
N PHE A 180 4.50 -3.41 -10.96
CA PHE A 180 3.69 -4.49 -11.54
C PHE A 180 2.40 -4.66 -10.74
N GLU A 181 1.27 -4.74 -11.43
CA GLU A 181 0.01 -5.22 -10.83
C GLU A 181 0.10 -6.72 -10.48
N PRO A 182 -0.76 -7.23 -9.58
CA PRO A 182 -0.80 -8.66 -9.26
C PRO A 182 -0.86 -9.54 -10.52
N GLY A 183 0.03 -10.52 -10.59
CA GLY A 183 0.14 -11.44 -11.73
C GLY A 183 0.88 -10.88 -12.95
N CYS A 184 1.22 -9.59 -12.99
CA CYS A 184 1.96 -9.00 -14.09
C CYS A 184 3.42 -9.46 -14.08
N ARG A 185 3.93 -9.81 -15.25
CA ARG A 185 5.31 -10.26 -15.46
C ARG A 185 5.83 -9.86 -16.83
N ASN A 186 7.13 -9.63 -16.95
CA ASN A 186 7.75 -9.40 -18.24
C ASN A 186 8.07 -10.74 -18.97
N ASN A 187 8.34 -10.63 -20.24
CA ASN A 187 8.83 -11.75 -21.03
C ASN A 187 10.23 -12.16 -20.58
N TRP A 188 10.63 -13.36 -20.94
CA TRP A 188 12.03 -13.75 -20.96
C TRP A 188 12.83 -12.72 -21.76
N HIS A 189 14.00 -12.32 -21.24
CA HIS A 189 14.85 -11.34 -21.90
C HIS A 189 16.32 -11.48 -21.45
N ILE A 190 17.19 -10.81 -22.20
CA ILE A 190 18.63 -10.82 -21.98
C ILE A 190 19.15 -9.39 -22.06
N HIS A 191 19.93 -8.96 -21.06
CA HIS A 191 20.75 -7.76 -21.13
C HIS A 191 22.12 -8.16 -21.71
N LYS A 192 22.32 -7.94 -23.01
CA LYS A 192 23.56 -8.31 -23.69
C LYS A 192 24.64 -7.26 -23.47
N ALA A 193 25.89 -7.72 -23.32
CA ALA A 193 27.08 -6.89 -23.40
C ALA A 193 28.30 -7.78 -23.70
N THR A 194 29.35 -7.19 -24.30
CA THR A 194 30.61 -7.87 -24.55
C THR A 194 31.56 -7.75 -23.36
N GLU A 195 31.45 -6.66 -22.59
CA GLU A 195 32.18 -6.45 -21.34
C GLU A 195 31.28 -5.64 -20.38
N GLY A 196 31.30 -5.93 -19.08
CA GLY A 196 30.40 -5.33 -18.08
C GLY A 196 28.93 -5.68 -18.36
N GLY A 197 28.02 -4.71 -18.21
CA GLY A 197 26.61 -4.89 -18.53
C GLY A 197 25.81 -5.73 -17.53
N GLY A 198 24.59 -6.07 -17.92
CA GLY A 198 23.64 -6.76 -17.07
C GLY A 198 22.66 -5.82 -16.37
N GLN A 199 22.02 -6.32 -15.32
CA GLN A 199 21.02 -5.56 -14.55
C GLN A 199 21.15 -5.88 -13.05
N MET A 200 20.77 -4.92 -12.22
CA MET A 200 20.58 -5.16 -10.79
C MET A 200 19.16 -4.75 -10.42
N LEU A 201 18.47 -5.58 -9.63
CA LEU A 201 17.16 -5.30 -9.08
C LEU A 201 17.25 -5.14 -7.57
N ILE A 202 16.50 -4.17 -7.02
CA ILE A 202 16.33 -4.00 -5.57
C ILE A 202 14.83 -3.94 -5.30
N GLY A 203 14.30 -4.90 -4.53
CA GLY A 203 12.90 -4.90 -4.12
C GLY A 203 12.56 -3.66 -3.29
N VAL A 204 11.46 -2.97 -3.63
CA VAL A 204 11.01 -1.73 -2.98
C VAL A 204 9.75 -1.97 -2.15
N ALA A 205 8.73 -2.59 -2.73
CA ALA A 205 7.45 -2.83 -2.08
C ALA A 205 6.75 -4.07 -2.64
N GLY A 206 5.87 -4.65 -1.85
CA GLY A 206 5.12 -5.84 -2.24
C GLY A 206 5.97 -7.09 -2.39
N ARG A 207 5.51 -8.02 -3.24
CA ARG A 207 6.12 -9.34 -3.42
C ARG A 207 6.19 -9.71 -4.90
N GLY A 208 7.36 -10.15 -5.35
CA GLY A 208 7.60 -10.54 -6.74
C GLY A 208 8.54 -11.72 -6.89
N TRP A 209 8.82 -12.05 -8.14
CA TRP A 209 9.66 -13.17 -8.53
C TRP A 209 10.74 -12.74 -9.53
N TYR A 210 11.89 -13.38 -9.45
CA TYR A 210 12.94 -13.41 -10.46
C TYR A 210 13.25 -14.86 -10.80
N GLN A 211 13.48 -15.14 -12.07
CA GLN A 211 13.98 -16.47 -12.47
C GLN A 211 14.98 -16.37 -13.61
N GLU A 212 16.10 -17.01 -13.46
CA GLU A 212 17.08 -17.30 -14.51
C GLU A 212 16.70 -18.61 -15.20
N GLU A 213 16.91 -18.71 -16.51
CA GLU A 213 16.61 -19.92 -17.27
C GLU A 213 17.33 -21.15 -16.69
N GLY A 214 16.59 -22.21 -16.48
CA GLY A 214 17.11 -23.47 -15.91
C GLY A 214 17.32 -23.46 -14.39
N LYS A 215 17.03 -22.35 -13.70
CA LYS A 215 17.14 -22.25 -12.23
C LYS A 215 15.78 -22.12 -11.55
N PRO A 216 15.67 -22.45 -10.26
CA PRO A 216 14.49 -22.16 -9.47
C PRO A 216 14.22 -20.65 -9.43
N ALA A 217 12.94 -20.26 -9.35
CA ALA A 217 12.57 -18.87 -9.12
C ALA A 217 12.97 -18.42 -7.70
N VAL A 218 13.36 -17.16 -7.60
CA VAL A 218 13.74 -16.48 -6.34
C VAL A 218 12.68 -15.45 -6.01
N GLU A 219 12.19 -15.46 -4.78
CA GLU A 219 11.25 -14.46 -4.28
C GLU A 219 11.97 -13.12 -4.04
N ILE A 220 11.34 -12.03 -4.46
CA ILE A 220 11.82 -10.67 -4.22
C ILE A 220 10.86 -9.98 -3.25
N LEU A 221 11.40 -9.63 -2.09
CA LEU A 221 10.75 -8.83 -1.06
C LEU A 221 11.47 -7.47 -0.95
N PRO A 222 10.90 -6.46 -0.25
CA PRO A 222 11.59 -5.21 0.03
C PRO A 222 12.98 -5.44 0.65
N GLY A 223 14.00 -4.83 0.05
CA GLY A 223 15.41 -5.01 0.44
C GLY A 223 16.15 -6.18 -0.21
N THR A 224 15.44 -7.09 -0.93
CA THR A 224 16.12 -8.14 -1.72
C THR A 224 16.90 -7.53 -2.87
N VAL A 225 18.15 -7.94 -3.04
CA VAL A 225 19.02 -7.52 -4.16
C VAL A 225 19.31 -8.70 -5.07
N ILE A 226 19.01 -8.53 -6.37
CA ILE A 226 19.30 -9.52 -7.42
C ILE A 226 20.36 -8.93 -8.34
N HIS A 227 21.47 -9.64 -8.49
CA HIS A 227 22.51 -9.32 -9.46
C HIS A 227 22.34 -10.22 -10.68
N ILE A 228 22.11 -9.60 -11.84
CA ILE A 228 21.88 -10.29 -13.11
C ILE A 228 23.06 -9.97 -14.04
N PRO A 229 23.99 -10.91 -14.25
CA PRO A 229 25.11 -10.72 -15.16
C PRO A 229 24.64 -10.47 -16.60
N ALA A 230 25.47 -9.82 -17.40
CA ALA A 230 25.21 -9.72 -18.84
C ALA A 230 25.03 -11.12 -19.47
N ASN A 231 24.22 -11.20 -20.50
CA ASN A 231 23.95 -12.40 -21.31
C ASN A 231 23.18 -13.52 -20.57
N VAL A 232 22.63 -13.24 -19.39
CA VAL A 232 21.77 -14.19 -18.67
C VAL A 232 20.33 -14.01 -19.11
N LYS A 233 19.69 -15.11 -19.58
CA LYS A 233 18.26 -15.14 -19.89
C LYS A 233 17.46 -15.25 -18.60
N HIS A 234 16.55 -14.30 -18.37
CA HIS A 234 15.77 -14.20 -17.15
C HIS A 234 14.43 -13.49 -17.39
N TRP A 235 13.59 -13.55 -16.37
CA TRP A 235 12.38 -12.74 -16.26
C TRP A 235 12.16 -12.32 -14.79
N HIS A 236 11.31 -11.32 -14.57
CA HIS A 236 10.83 -10.91 -13.26
C HIS A 236 9.40 -10.34 -13.36
N GLY A 237 8.70 -10.29 -12.21
CA GLY A 237 7.33 -9.81 -12.15
C GLY A 237 6.72 -9.94 -10.77
N ALA A 238 5.47 -9.50 -10.62
CA ALA A 238 4.71 -9.57 -9.39
C ALA A 238 4.35 -11.03 -9.04
N ALA A 239 4.03 -11.28 -7.77
CA ALA A 239 3.29 -12.48 -7.38
C ALA A 239 1.83 -12.40 -7.80
N ALA A 240 1.13 -13.53 -7.85
CA ALA A 240 -0.24 -13.60 -8.37
C ALA A 240 -1.26 -12.79 -7.54
N ASP A 241 -0.95 -12.57 -6.26
CA ASP A 241 -1.82 -11.95 -5.26
C ASP A 241 -1.25 -10.67 -4.64
N SER A 242 -0.15 -10.13 -5.20
CA SER A 242 0.51 -8.94 -4.66
C SER A 242 0.94 -7.99 -5.76
N TRP A 243 0.76 -6.70 -5.54
CA TRP A 243 1.52 -5.69 -6.23
C TRP A 243 3.00 -5.88 -5.94
N PHE A 244 3.86 -5.43 -6.84
CA PHE A 244 5.31 -5.53 -6.69
C PHE A 244 5.99 -4.32 -7.32
N ALA A 245 6.99 -3.78 -6.64
CA ALA A 245 7.85 -2.75 -7.21
C ALA A 245 9.32 -3.04 -6.90
N HIS A 246 10.17 -2.75 -7.85
CA HIS A 246 11.62 -2.82 -7.68
C HIS A 246 12.33 -1.69 -8.42
N LEU A 247 13.50 -1.29 -7.92
CA LEU A 247 14.43 -0.50 -8.71
C LEU A 247 15.15 -1.41 -9.70
N ALA A 248 15.19 -1.00 -10.96
CA ALA A 248 15.94 -1.64 -12.03
C ALA A 248 17.11 -0.74 -12.43
N PHE A 249 18.33 -1.22 -12.19
CA PHE A 249 19.57 -0.55 -12.58
C PHE A 249 20.14 -1.19 -13.85
N GLY A 250 20.26 -0.43 -14.91
CA GLY A 250 21.02 -0.83 -16.09
C GLY A 250 22.51 -0.68 -15.82
N ILE A 251 23.23 -1.79 -15.76
CA ILE A 251 24.69 -1.75 -15.53
C ILE A 251 25.39 -1.33 -16.84
N PRO A 252 26.27 -0.33 -16.82
CA PRO A 252 27.01 0.07 -17.99
C PRO A 252 27.86 -1.07 -18.56
N GLY A 253 27.89 -1.22 -19.87
CA GLY A 253 28.65 -2.27 -20.55
C GLY A 253 28.94 -1.91 -22.00
N GLU A 254 29.94 -2.57 -22.57
CA GLU A 254 30.31 -2.42 -23.98
C GLU A 254 29.32 -3.17 -24.89
N ASN A 255 28.89 -2.53 -25.98
CA ASN A 255 27.91 -3.07 -26.93
C ASN A 255 26.61 -3.51 -26.23
N ALA A 256 26.21 -2.79 -25.19
CA ALA A 256 25.03 -3.14 -24.39
C ALA A 256 23.74 -2.99 -25.22
N SER A 257 22.87 -4.02 -25.11
CA SER A 257 21.56 -4.05 -25.75
C SER A 257 20.60 -4.97 -25.02
N ASN A 258 19.30 -4.82 -25.24
CA ASN A 258 18.26 -5.68 -24.67
C ASN A 258 17.67 -6.56 -25.77
N GLU A 259 17.56 -7.84 -25.51
CA GLU A 259 16.86 -8.80 -26.36
C GLU A 259 15.63 -9.33 -25.63
N TRP A 260 14.45 -9.08 -26.18
CA TRP A 260 13.19 -9.59 -25.69
C TRP A 260 12.84 -10.89 -26.38
N LEU A 261 12.45 -11.89 -25.60
CA LEU A 261 12.17 -13.25 -26.05
C LEU A 261 10.69 -13.61 -25.79
N GLU A 262 10.42 -14.90 -25.67
CA GLU A 262 9.08 -15.45 -25.47
C GLU A 262 8.44 -15.02 -24.14
N PRO A 263 7.11 -14.98 -24.06
CA PRO A 263 6.39 -14.76 -22.81
C PRO A 263 6.63 -15.90 -21.82
N VAL A 264 6.64 -15.58 -20.53
CA VAL A 264 6.58 -16.59 -19.45
C VAL A 264 5.19 -17.21 -19.46
N SER A 265 5.09 -18.51 -19.71
CA SER A 265 3.80 -19.20 -19.81
C SER A 265 3.06 -19.24 -18.46
N ASP A 266 1.71 -19.30 -18.53
CA ASP A 266 0.88 -19.44 -17.33
C ASP A 266 1.17 -20.74 -16.58
N GLU A 267 1.59 -21.80 -17.29
CA GLU A 267 2.01 -23.06 -16.66
C GLU A 267 3.30 -22.89 -15.82
N GLN A 268 4.29 -22.16 -16.34
CA GLN A 268 5.54 -21.88 -15.60
C GLN A 268 5.25 -20.98 -14.40
N TYR A 269 4.53 -19.90 -14.63
CA TYR A 269 4.19 -18.92 -13.59
C TYR A 269 3.29 -19.51 -12.50
N GLY A 270 2.33 -20.36 -12.85
CA GLY A 270 1.41 -21.00 -11.91
C GLY A 270 2.05 -22.03 -10.97
N LYS A 271 3.31 -22.43 -11.22
CA LYS A 271 4.11 -23.31 -10.33
C LYS A 271 4.78 -22.54 -9.18
N LEU A 272 4.78 -21.21 -9.25
CA LEU A 272 5.34 -20.37 -8.20
C LEU A 272 4.40 -20.32 -6.99
N GLY A 273 4.96 -20.21 -5.79
CA GLY A 273 4.19 -20.11 -4.56
C GLY A 273 3.21 -18.93 -4.56
N LYS A 274 2.04 -19.16 -3.98
CA LYS A 274 1.04 -18.11 -3.72
C LYS A 274 1.36 -17.37 -2.43
#